data_0ece45a937f7667e75b042f198b21c85
#
_entry.id   0ece45a937f7667e75b042f198b21c85
#
_cell.length_a   1.000
_cell.length_b   1.000
_cell.length_c   1.000
_cell.angle_alpha   90.00
_cell.angle_beta   90.00
_cell.angle_gamma   90.00
#
_symmetry.space_group_name_H-M   'P 1'
#
loop_
_entity.id
_entity.type
_entity.pdbx_description
1 polymer ?
#
loop_
_entity_poly.entity_id
_entity_poly.type
_entity_poly.pdbx_seq_one_letter_code
_entity_poly.pdbx_strand_id
1 'polypeptide(L)'
;KPTAYMRSKSKKLVQFHCYDYANGNEPYSQRMRNLSVSDMYSYCVKYVPTWQVTSSGHANLKHKSFLEKDYEGSILRLDTKYQNKRSYGLQKFKDFHDAEATIVGYVPGKGKRTGTLGKFMMQDDKGVEFGCPPGKGYNYKDLANILNNIHDYIGERATFTYFERTKAGSYRHPLFKTLRNYE
;
A
#
# COMPACT_ATOMS: atom_id res chain seq x y z
N LYS A 1 -24.53 -10.92 -12.09
CA LYS A 1 -24.94 -10.68 -10.67
C LYS A 1 -24.82 -12.00 -9.92
N PRO A 2 -24.36 -12.04 -8.64
CA PRO A 2 -24.26 -13.28 -7.89
C PRO A 2 -25.64 -13.88 -7.65
N THR A 3 -25.73 -15.21 -7.71
CA THR A 3 -26.97 -15.95 -7.45
C THR A 3 -27.42 -15.81 -5.98
N ALA A 4 -28.69 -16.09 -5.70
CA ALA A 4 -29.21 -16.09 -4.32
C ALA A 4 -28.42 -17.06 -3.40
N TYR A 5 -28.01 -18.21 -3.92
CA TYR A 5 -27.17 -19.19 -3.22
C TYR A 5 -25.80 -18.62 -2.85
N MET A 6 -25.11 -17.96 -3.81
CA MET A 6 -23.81 -17.32 -3.56
C MET A 6 -23.92 -16.22 -2.53
N ARG A 7 -24.98 -15.42 -2.54
CA ARG A 7 -25.26 -14.39 -1.53
C ARG A 7 -25.50 -14.98 -0.15
N SER A 8 -26.24 -16.09 -0.08
CA SER A 8 -26.50 -16.80 1.18
C SER A 8 -25.21 -17.40 1.78
N LYS A 9 -24.36 -18.00 0.94
CA LYS A 9 -23.08 -18.57 1.36
C LYS A 9 -22.10 -17.50 1.79
N SER A 10 -22.02 -16.36 1.07
CA SER A 10 -21.12 -15.24 1.42
C SER A 10 -21.53 -14.53 2.72
N LYS A 11 -22.81 -14.47 3.08
CA LYS A 11 -23.26 -13.92 4.37
C LYS A 11 -22.64 -14.60 5.58
N LYS A 12 -22.36 -15.91 5.50
CA LYS A 12 -21.70 -16.67 6.56
C LYS A 12 -20.16 -16.47 6.60
N LEU A 13 -19.57 -15.94 5.51
CA LEU A 13 -18.12 -15.75 5.38
C LEU A 13 -17.70 -14.29 5.56
N VAL A 14 -18.64 -13.34 5.43
CA VAL A 14 -18.34 -11.92 5.59
C VAL A 14 -18.28 -11.57 7.05
N GLN A 15 -17.18 -10.94 7.47
CA GLN A 15 -16.98 -10.42 8.82
C GLN A 15 -16.66 -8.92 8.76
N PHE A 16 -17.18 -8.17 9.71
CA PHE A 16 -16.84 -6.77 9.97
C PHE A 16 -15.71 -6.73 11.00
N HIS A 17 -14.57 -6.20 10.60
CA HIS A 17 -13.44 -6.03 11.49
C HIS A 17 -13.43 -4.60 12.05
N CYS A 18 -13.88 -4.45 13.29
CA CYS A 18 -13.93 -3.17 13.98
C CYS A 18 -12.54 -2.81 14.54
N TYR A 19 -12.04 -1.66 14.18
CA TYR A 19 -10.70 -1.18 14.54
C TYR A 19 -10.70 0.18 15.22
N ASP A 20 -11.84 0.80 15.40
CA ASP A 20 -12.02 2.04 16.15
C ASP A 20 -13.50 2.26 16.50
N TYR A 21 -13.73 3.06 17.55
CA TYR A 21 -15.02 3.60 17.90
C TYR A 21 -15.02 5.11 17.65
N ALA A 22 -15.80 5.57 16.68
CA ALA A 22 -15.80 6.94 16.19
C ALA A 22 -16.46 7.93 17.16
N ASN A 23 -16.02 7.95 18.42
CA ASN A 23 -16.44 8.92 19.42
C ASN A 23 -15.40 10.04 19.51
N GLY A 24 -15.81 11.27 19.20
CA GLY A 24 -14.93 12.37 18.79
C GLY A 24 -13.89 12.86 19.80
N ASN A 25 -14.10 12.76 21.10
CA ASN A 25 -13.27 13.47 22.09
C ASN A 25 -12.32 12.57 22.90
N GLU A 26 -12.54 11.27 22.89
CA GLU A 26 -11.73 10.33 23.68
C GLU A 26 -10.45 9.94 22.96
N PRO A 27 -9.34 9.66 23.69
CA PRO A 27 -8.13 9.10 23.14
C PRO A 27 -8.38 7.69 22.59
N TYR A 28 -7.54 7.22 21.65
CA TYR A 28 -7.71 5.94 20.98
C TYR A 28 -7.80 4.76 21.97
N SER A 29 -6.96 4.74 22.98
CA SER A 29 -6.94 3.70 24.03
C SER A 29 -8.27 3.59 24.75
N GLN A 30 -8.94 4.72 25.05
CA GLN A 30 -10.26 4.72 25.68
C GLN A 30 -11.34 4.24 24.70
N ARG A 31 -11.30 4.69 23.45
CA ARG A 31 -12.24 4.24 22.41
C ARG A 31 -12.15 2.72 22.21
N MET A 32 -10.95 2.16 22.21
CA MET A 32 -10.76 0.71 22.10
C MET A 32 -11.28 -0.05 23.32
N ARG A 33 -11.12 0.49 24.54
CA ARG A 33 -11.74 -0.09 25.73
C ARG A 33 -13.27 -0.10 25.61
N ASN A 34 -13.85 1.04 25.23
CA ASN A 34 -15.30 1.14 25.05
C ASN A 34 -15.81 0.17 23.98
N LEU A 35 -15.06 -0.02 22.91
CA LEU A 35 -15.40 -0.98 21.87
C LEU A 35 -15.35 -2.43 22.38
N SER A 36 -14.35 -2.78 23.20
CA SER A 36 -14.15 -4.14 23.71
C SER A 36 -15.19 -4.57 24.75
N VAL A 37 -15.78 -3.62 25.48
CA VAL A 37 -16.85 -3.89 26.47
C VAL A 37 -18.25 -3.78 25.87
N SER A 38 -18.37 -3.38 24.60
CA SER A 38 -19.68 -3.34 23.93
C SER A 38 -20.14 -4.76 23.57
N ASP A 39 -21.42 -5.04 23.74
CA ASP A 39 -22.06 -6.32 23.39
C ASP A 39 -22.15 -6.56 21.86
N MET A 40 -21.39 -5.81 21.07
CA MET A 40 -21.38 -5.92 19.60
C MET A 40 -20.62 -7.14 19.08
N TYR A 41 -19.96 -7.92 19.96
CA TYR A 41 -19.28 -9.14 19.55
C TYR A 41 -20.28 -10.18 19.05
N SER A 42 -20.17 -10.55 17.79
CA SER A 42 -21.00 -11.56 17.16
C SER A 42 -20.17 -12.40 16.19
N TYR A 43 -20.77 -13.43 15.62
CA TYR A 43 -20.12 -14.24 14.61
C TYR A 43 -19.56 -13.40 13.43
N CYS A 44 -20.29 -12.37 13.02
CA CYS A 44 -19.93 -11.51 11.90
C CYS A 44 -19.19 -10.21 12.28
N VAL A 45 -19.02 -9.92 13.58
CA VAL A 45 -18.28 -8.74 14.06
C VAL A 45 -17.09 -9.20 14.88
N LYS A 46 -15.90 -8.76 14.49
CA LYS A 46 -14.62 -9.07 15.13
C LYS A 46 -13.87 -7.79 15.43
N TYR A 47 -13.14 -7.77 16.54
CA TYR A 47 -12.24 -6.67 16.86
C TYR A 47 -10.87 -6.92 16.24
N VAL A 48 -10.30 -5.89 15.65
CA VAL A 48 -8.94 -5.96 15.14
C VAL A 48 -7.98 -6.02 16.32
N PRO A 49 -7.10 -7.03 16.39
CA PRO A 49 -6.09 -7.14 17.43
C PRO A 49 -5.23 -5.89 17.50
N THR A 50 -5.13 -5.31 18.68
CA THR A 50 -4.40 -4.05 18.91
C THR A 50 -3.52 -4.17 20.15
N TRP A 51 -2.28 -3.69 20.04
CA TRP A 51 -1.29 -3.71 21.13
C TRP A 51 -0.71 -2.33 21.33
N GLN A 52 -0.50 -1.96 22.57
CA GLN A 52 0.28 -0.78 22.88
C GLN A 52 1.76 -1.08 22.64
N VAL A 53 2.45 -0.16 21.97
CA VAL A 53 3.88 -0.22 21.70
C VAL A 53 4.56 1.01 22.31
N THR A 54 5.74 0.83 22.91
CA THR A 54 6.44 1.86 23.66
C THR A 54 7.72 2.34 22.98
N SER A 55 8.13 1.68 21.90
CA SER A 55 9.32 2.02 21.13
C SER A 55 9.18 1.61 19.67
N SER A 56 10.01 2.17 18.80
CA SER A 56 10.10 1.76 17.38
C SER A 56 10.51 0.29 17.24
N GLY A 57 11.43 -0.20 18.08
CA GLY A 57 11.82 -1.61 18.12
C GLY A 57 10.65 -2.53 18.45
N HIS A 58 9.83 -2.17 19.44
CA HIS A 58 8.63 -2.94 19.79
C HIS A 58 7.59 -2.89 18.66
N ALA A 59 7.41 -1.74 18.01
CA ALA A 59 6.53 -1.62 16.84
C ALA A 59 6.98 -2.52 15.68
N ASN A 60 8.29 -2.55 15.39
CA ASN A 60 8.89 -3.40 14.35
C ASN A 60 8.71 -4.90 14.66
N LEU A 61 8.90 -5.33 15.90
CA LEU A 61 8.67 -6.72 16.30
C LEU A 61 7.21 -7.13 16.10
N LYS A 62 6.26 -6.26 16.48
CA LYS A 62 4.83 -6.52 16.25
C LYS A 62 4.49 -6.56 14.76
N HIS A 63 5.05 -5.62 13.98
CA HIS A 63 4.85 -5.62 12.53
C HIS A 63 5.31 -6.92 11.88
N LYS A 64 6.53 -7.40 12.19
CA LYS A 64 7.01 -8.70 11.71
C LYS A 64 6.09 -9.85 12.09
N SER A 65 5.61 -9.88 13.35
CA SER A 65 4.68 -10.94 13.79
C SER A 65 3.33 -10.91 13.08
N PHE A 66 2.92 -9.77 12.49
CA PHE A 66 1.73 -9.69 11.65
C PHE A 66 2.02 -10.21 10.24
N LEU A 67 3.16 -9.88 9.66
CA LEU A 67 3.56 -10.39 8.34
C LEU A 67 3.68 -11.92 8.36
N GLU A 68 4.22 -12.51 9.44
CA GLU A 68 4.28 -13.98 9.65
C GLU A 68 2.89 -14.64 9.71
N LYS A 69 1.84 -13.85 9.97
CA LYS A 69 0.43 -14.30 9.98
C LYS A 69 -0.34 -13.89 8.72
N ASP A 70 0.37 -13.62 7.63
CA ASP A 70 -0.20 -13.21 6.34
C ASP A 70 -1.01 -11.90 6.37
N TYR A 71 -0.78 -11.01 7.35
CA TYR A 71 -1.32 -9.66 7.27
C TYR A 71 -0.51 -8.82 6.27
N GLU A 72 -1.19 -7.97 5.53
CA GLU A 72 -0.58 -7.04 4.55
C GLU A 72 0.39 -6.03 5.19
N GLY A 73 0.27 -5.81 6.49
CA GLY A 73 1.04 -4.85 7.25
C GLY A 73 0.33 -4.47 8.54
N SER A 74 0.75 -3.38 9.14
CA SER A 74 0.16 -2.86 10.38
C SER A 74 -0.24 -1.40 10.27
N ILE A 75 -1.05 -0.95 11.21
CA ILE A 75 -1.42 0.45 11.35
C ILE A 75 -0.91 0.93 12.71
N LEU A 76 -0.05 1.93 12.70
CA LEU A 76 0.36 2.65 13.90
C LEU A 76 -0.64 3.76 14.18
N ARG A 77 -1.06 3.87 15.43
CA ARG A 77 -1.98 4.91 15.89
C ARG A 77 -1.40 5.65 17.09
N LEU A 78 -1.51 6.96 17.06
CA LEU A 78 -1.28 7.79 18.23
C LEU A 78 -2.51 7.74 19.14
N ASP A 79 -2.28 7.86 20.46
CA ASP A 79 -3.35 7.88 21.46
C ASP A 79 -4.01 9.27 21.54
N THR A 80 -4.69 9.64 20.45
CA THR A 80 -5.33 10.94 20.29
C THR A 80 -6.82 10.78 19.95
N LYS A 81 -7.57 11.87 20.02
CA LYS A 81 -8.99 11.88 19.65
C LYS A 81 -9.23 11.45 18.20
N TYR A 82 -10.42 10.94 17.93
CA TYR A 82 -10.83 10.57 16.57
C TYR A 82 -10.83 11.78 15.63
N GLN A 83 -10.32 11.58 14.41
CA GLN A 83 -10.33 12.59 13.37
C GLN A 83 -10.91 12.00 12.09
N ASN A 84 -12.06 12.51 11.65
CA ASN A 84 -12.69 12.11 10.38
C ASN A 84 -12.02 12.79 9.17
N LYS A 85 -10.70 12.70 9.09
CA LYS A 85 -9.87 13.22 8.01
C LYS A 85 -8.51 12.50 7.98
N ARG A 86 -7.72 12.71 6.94
CA ARG A 86 -6.30 12.29 6.94
C ARG A 86 -5.57 12.96 8.10
N SER A 87 -4.89 12.17 8.91
CA SER A 87 -4.12 12.67 10.05
C SER A 87 -2.85 11.84 10.23
N TYR A 88 -1.82 12.45 10.82
CA TYR A 88 -0.59 11.76 11.22
C TYR A 88 -0.81 10.80 12.40
N GLY A 89 -1.96 10.90 13.07
CA GLY A 89 -2.34 9.98 14.16
C GLY A 89 -2.67 8.56 13.70
N LEU A 90 -2.74 8.33 12.36
CA LEU A 90 -2.95 7.01 11.78
C LEU A 90 -1.97 6.82 10.63
N GLN A 91 -1.01 5.93 10.79
CA GLN A 91 0.05 5.66 9.83
C GLN A 91 0.03 4.19 9.40
N LYS A 92 0.03 3.95 8.09
CA LYS A 92 0.19 2.60 7.52
C LYS A 92 1.65 2.22 7.54
N PHE A 93 1.95 1.07 8.10
CA PHE A 93 3.27 0.48 8.14
C PHE A 93 3.27 -0.77 7.27
N LYS A 94 4.00 -0.70 6.15
CA LYS A 94 4.09 -1.74 5.13
C LYS A 94 5.52 -1.82 4.64
N ASP A 95 5.99 -3.02 4.40
CA ASP A 95 7.27 -3.26 3.77
C ASP A 95 7.16 -3.09 2.25
N PHE A 96 8.20 -2.52 1.67
CA PHE A 96 8.39 -2.44 0.23
C PHE A 96 9.71 -3.10 -0.11
N HIS A 97 9.72 -3.78 -1.25
CA HIS A 97 10.88 -4.45 -1.78
C HIS A 97 11.44 -3.68 -2.95
N ASP A 98 12.74 -3.70 -3.12
CA ASP A 98 13.41 -3.21 -4.33
C ASP A 98 13.62 -4.37 -5.30
N ALA A 99 13.50 -4.10 -6.58
CA ALA A 99 13.87 -5.01 -7.65
C ALA A 99 14.32 -4.21 -8.87
N GLU A 100 14.84 -4.91 -9.86
CA GLU A 100 15.34 -4.33 -11.11
C GLU A 100 14.60 -4.93 -12.30
N ALA A 101 14.41 -4.10 -13.32
CA ALA A 101 13.84 -4.50 -14.60
C ALA A 101 14.32 -3.58 -15.71
N THR A 102 14.25 -4.03 -16.95
CA THR A 102 14.59 -3.24 -18.13
C THR A 102 13.40 -2.39 -18.55
N ILE A 103 13.63 -1.13 -18.89
CA ILE A 103 12.62 -0.23 -19.46
C ILE A 103 12.43 -0.60 -20.92
N VAL A 104 11.27 -1.14 -21.28
CA VAL A 104 10.96 -1.58 -22.66
C VAL A 104 10.03 -0.62 -23.38
N GLY A 105 9.51 0.40 -22.69
CA GLY A 105 8.62 1.39 -23.29
C GLY A 105 8.10 2.39 -22.28
N TYR A 106 7.16 3.20 -22.69
CA TYR A 106 6.54 4.20 -21.82
C TYR A 106 5.11 4.50 -22.22
N VAL A 107 4.38 5.13 -21.30
CA VAL A 107 3.06 5.70 -21.56
C VAL A 107 3.07 7.17 -21.13
N PRO A 108 2.73 8.11 -22.01
CA PRO A 108 2.68 9.52 -21.65
C PRO A 108 1.54 9.81 -20.65
N GLY A 109 1.70 10.88 -19.91
CA GLY A 109 0.68 11.36 -18.98
C GLY A 109 -0.57 11.85 -19.70
N LYS A 110 -1.72 11.77 -19.02
CA LYS A 110 -3.02 12.21 -19.54
C LYS A 110 -3.65 13.29 -18.66
N GLY A 111 -4.51 14.10 -19.24
CA GLY A 111 -5.24 15.18 -18.54
C GLY A 111 -4.25 16.20 -17.96
N LYS A 112 -4.26 16.43 -16.66
CA LYS A 112 -3.36 17.40 -16.00
C LYS A 112 -1.87 17.04 -16.12
N ARG A 113 -1.54 15.80 -16.52
CA ARG A 113 -0.17 15.33 -16.73
C ARG A 113 0.24 15.27 -18.21
N THR A 114 -0.53 15.83 -19.12
CA THR A 114 -0.17 15.94 -20.55
C THR A 114 1.20 16.63 -20.69
N GLY A 115 2.07 16.09 -21.55
CA GLY A 115 3.44 16.58 -21.70
C GLY A 115 4.44 16.08 -20.65
N THR A 116 4.05 15.10 -19.82
CA THR A 116 4.95 14.47 -18.85
C THR A 116 4.94 12.95 -19.01
N LEU A 117 5.91 12.26 -18.42
CA LEU A 117 5.88 10.80 -18.31
C LEU A 117 4.72 10.37 -17.40
N GLY A 118 3.87 9.47 -17.89
CA GLY A 118 2.82 8.83 -17.09
C GLY A 118 3.35 7.61 -16.34
N LYS A 119 3.98 6.68 -17.06
CA LYS A 119 4.65 5.50 -16.50
C LYS A 119 5.65 4.91 -17.51
N PHE A 120 6.67 4.27 -17.00
CA PHE A 120 7.48 3.34 -17.80
C PHE A 120 6.74 2.00 -17.97
N MET A 121 6.97 1.33 -19.10
CA MET A 121 6.70 -0.09 -19.27
C MET A 121 8.02 -0.81 -19.02
N MET A 122 8.04 -1.73 -18.07
CA MET A 122 9.24 -2.44 -17.65
C MET A 122 9.04 -3.94 -17.81
N GLN A 123 10.14 -4.66 -18.07
CA GLN A 123 10.15 -6.11 -18.18
C GLN A 123 11.20 -6.68 -17.23
N ASP A 124 10.82 -7.62 -16.37
CA ASP A 124 11.74 -8.31 -15.47
C ASP A 124 12.49 -9.44 -16.18
N ASP A 125 13.48 -10.03 -15.50
CA ASP A 125 14.33 -11.10 -16.05
C ASP A 125 13.57 -12.40 -16.38
N LYS A 126 12.30 -12.49 -15.94
CA LYS A 126 11.37 -13.60 -16.27
C LYS A 126 10.47 -13.27 -17.46
N GLY A 127 10.65 -12.11 -18.09
CA GLY A 127 9.84 -11.64 -19.20
C GLY A 127 8.47 -11.07 -18.79
N VAL A 128 8.24 -10.83 -17.51
CA VAL A 128 6.97 -10.24 -17.04
C VAL A 128 6.96 -8.74 -17.29
N GLU A 129 6.06 -8.28 -18.13
CA GLU A 129 5.85 -6.85 -18.38
C GLU A 129 4.87 -6.22 -17.40
N PHE A 130 5.19 -5.00 -16.97
CA PHE A 130 4.35 -4.23 -16.06
C PHE A 130 4.54 -2.72 -16.23
N GLY A 131 3.51 -1.96 -15.85
CA GLY A 131 3.59 -0.51 -15.86
C GLY A 131 4.12 0.02 -14.53
N CYS A 132 5.18 0.83 -14.56
CA CYS A 132 5.87 1.37 -13.40
C CYS A 132 5.82 2.90 -13.40
N PRO A 133 4.88 3.53 -12.69
CA PRO A 133 4.85 4.99 -12.54
C PRO A 133 6.08 5.51 -11.80
N PRO A 134 6.49 6.77 -12.02
CA PRO A 134 7.52 7.42 -11.22
C PRO A 134 7.16 7.43 -9.73
N GLY A 135 8.17 7.15 -8.90
CA GLY A 135 8.04 7.18 -7.44
C GLY A 135 7.99 8.60 -6.85
N LYS A 136 8.07 8.67 -5.52
CA LYS A 136 8.17 9.95 -4.82
C LYS A 136 9.50 10.63 -5.15
N GLY A 137 9.47 11.96 -5.27
CA GLY A 137 10.66 12.77 -5.57
C GLY A 137 10.68 13.36 -6.96
N TYR A 138 9.91 12.82 -7.89
CA TYR A 138 9.79 13.38 -9.25
C TYR A 138 8.70 14.44 -9.30
N ASN A 139 9.08 15.67 -9.64
CA ASN A 139 8.14 16.78 -9.89
C ASN A 139 7.72 16.83 -11.38
N TYR A 140 6.82 17.75 -11.74
CA TYR A 140 6.33 17.86 -13.12
C TYR A 140 7.44 18.19 -14.14
N LYS A 141 8.43 19.00 -13.75
CA LYS A 141 9.56 19.35 -14.64
C LYS A 141 10.43 18.12 -14.89
N ASP A 142 10.71 17.34 -13.84
CA ASP A 142 11.48 16.11 -13.96
C ASP A 142 10.79 15.14 -14.93
N LEU A 143 9.47 14.96 -14.78
CA LEU A 143 8.68 14.06 -15.61
C LEU A 143 8.57 14.52 -17.07
N ALA A 144 8.53 15.82 -17.31
CA ALA A 144 8.59 16.39 -18.66
C ALA A 144 9.96 16.19 -19.27
N ASN A 145 11.04 16.42 -18.49
CA ASN A 145 12.40 16.20 -18.94
C ASN A 145 12.67 14.73 -19.29
N ILE A 146 12.21 13.80 -18.45
CA ILE A 146 12.29 12.36 -18.74
C ILE A 146 11.55 12.03 -20.05
N LEU A 147 10.36 12.57 -20.26
CA LEU A 147 9.61 12.32 -21.49
C LEU A 147 10.32 12.86 -22.73
N ASN A 148 10.91 14.06 -22.65
CA ASN A 148 11.66 14.67 -23.76
C ASN A 148 12.92 13.88 -24.12
N ASN A 149 13.55 13.22 -23.14
CA ASN A 149 14.76 12.42 -23.31
C ASN A 149 14.45 10.92 -23.16
N ILE A 150 13.26 10.49 -23.53
CA ILE A 150 12.78 9.12 -23.25
C ILE A 150 13.64 8.05 -23.90
N HIS A 151 14.31 8.36 -25.02
CA HIS A 151 15.20 7.44 -25.72
C HIS A 151 16.42 7.05 -24.89
N ASP A 152 16.86 7.90 -23.95
CA ASP A 152 17.98 7.63 -23.04
C ASP A 152 17.58 6.64 -21.92
N TYR A 153 16.29 6.36 -21.80
CA TYR A 153 15.74 5.45 -20.78
C TYR A 153 15.36 4.09 -21.35
N ILE A 154 14.98 4.03 -22.64
CA ILE A 154 14.54 2.77 -23.26
C ILE A 154 15.75 1.85 -23.45
N GLY A 155 15.60 0.62 -22.95
CA GLY A 155 16.68 -0.39 -22.94
C GLY A 155 17.50 -0.41 -21.65
N GLU A 156 17.43 0.65 -20.84
CA GLU A 156 18.20 0.76 -19.60
C GLU A 156 17.60 -0.07 -18.46
N ARG A 157 18.49 -0.56 -17.60
CA ARG A 157 18.08 -1.19 -16.31
C ARG A 157 17.71 -0.12 -15.31
N ALA A 158 16.61 -0.36 -14.59
CA ALA A 158 16.15 0.55 -13.56
C ALA A 158 15.74 -0.19 -12.29
N THR A 159 16.00 0.43 -11.15
CA THR A 159 15.51 0.00 -9.84
C THR A 159 14.10 0.55 -9.63
N PHE A 160 13.23 -0.29 -9.15
CA PHE A 160 11.88 0.09 -8.74
C PHE A 160 11.53 -0.53 -7.38
N THR A 161 10.62 0.11 -6.65
CA THR A 161 10.05 -0.45 -5.42
C THR A 161 8.71 -1.10 -5.74
N TYR A 162 8.35 -2.16 -5.02
CA TYR A 162 7.02 -2.77 -5.11
C TYR A 162 6.58 -3.31 -3.75
N PHE A 163 5.29 -3.54 -3.59
CA PHE A 163 4.73 -4.03 -2.33
C PHE A 163 4.79 -5.55 -2.25
N GLU A 164 4.24 -6.25 -3.24
CA GLU A 164 4.25 -7.72 -3.32
C GLU A 164 4.10 -8.18 -4.77
N ARG A 165 4.34 -9.45 -5.04
CA ARG A 165 3.99 -10.06 -6.32
C ARG A 165 2.54 -10.52 -6.32
N THR A 166 1.87 -10.32 -7.44
CA THR A 166 0.52 -10.86 -7.66
C THR A 166 0.58 -12.37 -7.93
N LYS A 167 -0.55 -13.06 -7.82
CA LYS A 167 -0.64 -14.50 -8.19
C LYS A 167 -0.25 -14.77 -9.64
N ALA A 168 -0.41 -13.80 -10.52
CA ALA A 168 0.01 -13.86 -11.92
C ALA A 168 1.51 -13.54 -12.13
N GLY A 169 2.28 -13.36 -11.05
CA GLY A 169 3.73 -13.08 -11.12
C GLY A 169 4.09 -11.61 -11.36
N SER A 170 3.14 -10.73 -11.62
CA SER A 170 3.37 -9.30 -11.79
C SER A 170 3.57 -8.57 -10.45
N TYR A 171 3.81 -7.27 -10.47
CA TYR A 171 4.13 -6.44 -9.31
C TYR A 171 2.93 -5.60 -8.87
N ARG A 172 2.68 -5.54 -7.56
CA ARG A 172 1.66 -4.67 -6.97
C ARG A 172 2.28 -3.37 -6.52
N HIS A 173 1.70 -2.25 -6.96
CA HIS A 173 2.16 -0.88 -6.68
C HIS A 173 3.64 -0.64 -7.03
N PRO A 174 4.12 -1.03 -8.23
CA PRO A 174 5.48 -0.75 -8.61
C PRO A 174 5.68 0.76 -8.78
N LEU A 175 6.83 1.28 -8.33
CA LEU A 175 7.21 2.67 -8.44
C LEU A 175 8.67 2.77 -8.89
N PHE A 176 8.91 3.44 -10.00
CA PHE A 176 10.27 3.71 -10.50
C PHE A 176 11.05 4.55 -9.49
N LYS A 177 12.29 4.15 -9.22
CA LYS A 177 13.18 4.80 -8.27
C LYS A 177 14.31 5.53 -8.97
N THR A 178 15.09 4.85 -9.80
CA THR A 178 16.22 5.41 -10.52
C THR A 178 16.69 4.47 -11.63
N LEU A 179 17.42 4.99 -12.61
CA LEU A 179 18.23 4.16 -13.50
C LEU A 179 19.35 3.48 -12.70
N ARG A 180 19.73 2.29 -13.11
CA ARG A 180 20.87 1.56 -12.57
C ARG A 180 22.10 1.92 -13.42
N ASN A 181 22.93 2.81 -12.90
CA ASN A 181 24.24 3.04 -13.49
C ASN A 181 25.18 1.99 -12.93
N TYR A 182 25.68 1.11 -13.79
CA TYR A 182 26.83 0.28 -13.48
C TYR A 182 28.08 1.10 -13.81
N GLU A 183 28.83 1.49 -12.79
CA GLU A 183 30.22 1.89 -12.95
C GLU A 183 31.10 0.65 -13.07
#